data_7fbfaf5c98b199179e31a8ec5284fc54
#
_entry.id   7fbfaf5c98b199179e31a8ec5284fc54
#
_cell.length_a   1.000
_cell.length_b   1.000
_cell.length_c   1.000
_cell.angle_alpha   90.00
_cell.angle_beta   90.00
_cell.angle_gamma   90.00
#
_symmetry.space_group_name_H-M   'P 1'
#
loop_
_entity.id
_entity.type
_entity.pdbx_description
1 polymer ?
#
loop_
_entity_poly.entity_id
_entity_poly.type
_entity_poly.pdbx_seq_one_letter_code
_entity_poly.pdbx_strand_id
1 'polypeptide(L)'
;MAFVDLEKAFDRVPREVVWWALRYLGVDEWIVSVIKAMYEDATTKVRLNGRESNAFSVRVGVHQASVLSPLLFIIVLEALSREFREGLPMELLYADDLVLMADSEELLMEKLRKWKTGMEAKGLRVNAGKTKVMQCRVSRFQSEDSGEHPCGVCRKGVGKNSIL
;
A
#
# COMPACT_ATOMS: atom_id res chain seq x y z
N MET A 1 6.89 10.16 -10.35
CA MET A 1 6.64 9.21 -9.26
C MET A 1 5.33 9.58 -8.58
N ALA A 2 4.53 8.58 -8.18
CA ALA A 2 3.32 8.79 -7.38
C ALA A 2 3.48 8.05 -6.04
N PHE A 3 3.24 8.76 -4.95
CA PHE A 3 3.20 8.22 -3.59
C PHE A 3 1.74 7.95 -3.25
N VAL A 4 1.36 6.70 -3.18
CA VAL A 4 -0.02 6.25 -2.99
C VAL A 4 -0.24 5.91 -1.54
N ASP A 5 -1.21 6.58 -0.91
CA ASP A 5 -1.64 6.31 0.47
C ASP A 5 -2.91 5.46 0.47
N LEU A 6 -3.00 4.49 1.36
CA LEU A 6 -4.18 3.65 1.51
C LEU A 6 -5.02 4.08 2.71
N GLU A 7 -6.34 4.09 2.55
CA GLU A 7 -7.25 4.45 3.63
C GLU A 7 -7.36 3.35 4.69
N LYS A 8 -6.77 3.56 5.87
CA LYS A 8 -6.87 2.62 7.02
C LYS A 8 -6.59 1.18 6.59
N ALA A 9 -5.49 0.97 5.87
CA ALA A 9 -5.16 -0.27 5.19
C ALA A 9 -5.29 -1.51 6.11
N PHE A 10 -4.69 -1.45 7.29
CA PHE A 10 -4.76 -2.53 8.29
C PHE A 10 -6.16 -2.79 8.82
N ASP A 11 -6.99 -1.74 8.97
CA ASP A 11 -8.34 -1.87 9.52
C ASP A 11 -9.35 -2.34 8.46
N ARG A 12 -9.05 -2.13 7.17
CA ARG A 12 -10.01 -2.35 6.08
C ARG A 12 -9.72 -3.56 5.20
N VAL A 13 -8.52 -4.12 5.25
CA VAL A 13 -8.20 -5.29 4.42
C VAL A 13 -9.18 -6.43 4.72
N PRO A 14 -9.91 -6.94 3.70
CA PRO A 14 -10.81 -8.07 3.90
C PRO A 14 -9.99 -9.32 4.26
N ARG A 15 -10.40 -10.05 5.29
CA ARG A 15 -9.67 -11.27 5.72
C ARG A 15 -9.61 -12.32 4.63
N GLU A 16 -10.65 -12.43 3.80
CA GLU A 16 -10.64 -13.35 2.65
C GLU A 16 -9.54 -13.02 1.64
N VAL A 17 -9.21 -11.73 1.48
CA VAL A 17 -8.07 -11.31 0.63
C VAL A 17 -6.74 -11.73 1.27
N VAL A 18 -6.63 -11.69 2.59
CA VAL A 18 -5.43 -12.19 3.30
C VAL A 18 -5.28 -13.70 3.07
N TRP A 19 -6.38 -14.49 3.20
CA TRP A 19 -6.34 -15.94 2.98
C TRP A 19 -6.04 -16.30 1.53
N TRP A 20 -6.62 -15.54 0.60
CA TRP A 20 -6.31 -15.66 -0.83
C TRP A 20 -4.82 -15.38 -1.09
N ALA A 21 -4.26 -14.30 -0.57
CA ALA A 21 -2.88 -13.90 -0.79
C ALA A 21 -1.88 -14.94 -0.24
N LEU A 22 -2.13 -15.48 0.94
CA LEU A 22 -1.34 -16.57 1.52
C LEU A 22 -1.27 -17.78 0.60
N ARG A 23 -2.43 -18.23 0.09
CA ARG A 23 -2.52 -19.37 -0.85
C ARG A 23 -1.87 -19.04 -2.18
N TYR A 24 -2.09 -17.83 -2.71
CA TYR A 24 -1.50 -17.38 -3.96
C TYR A 24 0.03 -17.38 -3.94
N LEU A 25 0.63 -17.08 -2.80
CA LEU A 25 2.07 -17.12 -2.61
C LEU A 25 2.60 -18.52 -2.21
N GLY A 26 1.75 -19.54 -2.16
CA GLY A 26 2.15 -20.93 -1.91
C GLY A 26 2.35 -21.28 -0.44
N VAL A 27 1.72 -20.54 0.48
CA VAL A 27 1.75 -20.89 1.91
C VAL A 27 0.89 -22.16 2.14
N ASP A 28 1.44 -23.12 2.87
CA ASP A 28 0.78 -24.39 3.18
C ASP A 28 -0.57 -24.18 3.88
N GLU A 29 -1.59 -24.94 3.48
CA GLU A 29 -2.96 -24.78 3.98
C GLU A 29 -3.09 -24.96 5.50
N TRP A 30 -2.21 -25.78 6.12
CA TRP A 30 -2.20 -25.91 7.57
C TRP A 30 -1.81 -24.61 8.27
N ILE A 31 -0.84 -23.83 7.70
CA ILE A 31 -0.45 -22.51 8.22
C ILE A 31 -1.59 -21.52 8.02
N VAL A 32 -2.21 -21.50 6.83
CA VAL A 32 -3.39 -20.66 6.56
C VAL A 32 -4.49 -20.94 7.58
N SER A 33 -4.76 -22.21 7.87
CA SER A 33 -5.77 -22.63 8.85
C SER A 33 -5.43 -22.17 10.27
N VAL A 34 -4.18 -22.27 10.70
CA VAL A 34 -3.72 -21.75 12.00
C VAL A 34 -3.93 -20.24 12.09
N ILE A 35 -3.53 -19.50 11.04
CA ILE A 35 -3.70 -18.05 11.01
C ILE A 35 -5.20 -17.70 11.05
N LYS A 36 -6.05 -18.40 10.28
CA LYS A 36 -7.51 -18.19 10.30
C LYS A 36 -8.08 -18.37 11.70
N ALA A 37 -7.68 -19.45 12.40
CA ALA A 37 -8.14 -19.73 13.77
C ALA A 37 -7.79 -18.58 14.75
N MET A 38 -6.68 -17.87 14.55
CA MET A 38 -6.34 -16.70 15.37
C MET A 38 -7.30 -15.52 15.18
N TYR A 39 -8.06 -15.50 14.09
CA TYR A 39 -9.02 -14.45 13.73
C TYR A 39 -10.47 -14.89 13.92
N GLU A 40 -10.73 -16.17 14.23
CA GLU A 40 -12.04 -16.66 14.59
C GLU A 40 -12.47 -16.05 15.93
N ASP A 41 -13.75 -15.68 16.02
CA ASP A 41 -14.37 -15.10 17.22
C ASP A 41 -13.67 -13.84 17.77
N ALA A 42 -12.91 -13.12 16.91
CA ALA A 42 -12.27 -11.89 17.30
C ALA A 42 -13.32 -10.84 17.72
N THR A 43 -13.29 -10.47 19.00
CA THR A 43 -14.17 -9.46 19.58
C THR A 43 -13.35 -8.30 20.15
N THR A 44 -13.95 -7.13 20.21
CA THR A 44 -13.38 -5.96 20.86
C THR A 44 -14.40 -5.25 21.72
N LYS A 45 -13.91 -4.39 22.61
CA LYS A 45 -14.71 -3.48 23.44
C LYS A 45 -14.14 -2.09 23.33
N VAL A 46 -15.00 -1.09 23.39
CA VAL A 46 -14.58 0.32 23.50
C VAL A 46 -14.54 0.70 24.97
N ARG A 47 -13.41 1.28 25.40
CA ARG A 47 -13.24 1.83 26.74
C ARG A 47 -13.26 3.35 26.66
N LEU A 48 -14.17 3.97 27.40
CA LEU A 48 -14.30 5.42 27.50
C LEU A 48 -14.58 5.81 28.95
N ASN A 49 -13.76 6.71 29.51
CA ASN A 49 -13.91 7.22 30.87
C ASN A 49 -14.07 6.13 31.94
N GLY A 50 -13.29 5.04 31.85
CA GLY A 50 -13.34 3.94 32.80
C GLY A 50 -14.53 2.97 32.63
N ARG A 51 -15.40 3.20 31.67
CA ARG A 51 -16.51 2.30 31.30
C ARG A 51 -16.18 1.52 30.05
N GLU A 52 -16.61 0.26 29.97
CA GLU A 52 -16.47 -0.59 28.80
C GLU A 52 -17.83 -0.80 28.12
N SER A 53 -17.83 -0.82 26.80
CA SER A 53 -18.99 -1.25 26.01
C SER A 53 -19.19 -2.77 26.10
N ASN A 54 -20.34 -3.25 25.63
CA ASN A 54 -20.48 -4.66 25.30
C ASN A 54 -19.45 -5.07 24.23
N ALA A 55 -19.02 -6.34 24.26
CA ALA A 55 -18.17 -6.90 23.24
C ALA A 55 -18.90 -6.96 21.89
N PHE A 56 -18.22 -6.63 20.80
CA PHE A 56 -18.74 -6.79 19.45
C PHE A 56 -17.69 -7.44 18.55
N SER A 57 -18.16 -8.18 17.54
CA SER A 57 -17.30 -8.93 16.63
C SER A 57 -16.58 -7.98 15.64
N VAL A 58 -15.28 -8.25 15.40
CA VAL A 58 -14.49 -7.61 14.35
C VAL A 58 -14.25 -8.61 13.23
N ARG A 59 -14.85 -8.34 12.06
CA ARG A 59 -14.84 -9.27 10.91
C ARG A 59 -13.95 -8.83 9.75
N VAL A 60 -13.33 -7.68 9.86
CA VAL A 60 -12.50 -7.08 8.81
C VAL A 60 -11.20 -6.56 9.43
N GLY A 61 -10.18 -6.42 8.61
CA GLY A 61 -8.88 -5.93 9.05
C GLY A 61 -8.03 -6.98 9.75
N VAL A 62 -6.78 -6.60 9.99
CA VAL A 62 -5.81 -7.37 10.76
C VAL A 62 -5.65 -6.76 12.16
N HIS A 63 -5.23 -7.58 13.13
CA HIS A 63 -5.10 -7.14 14.52
C HIS A 63 -4.03 -6.05 14.64
N GLN A 64 -4.40 -4.89 15.17
CA GLN A 64 -3.43 -3.85 15.49
C GLN A 64 -2.48 -4.31 16.62
N ALA A 65 -1.23 -3.83 16.58
CA ALA A 65 -0.17 -4.22 17.51
C ALA A 65 0.20 -5.72 17.53
N SER A 66 -0.28 -6.52 16.58
CA SER A 66 0.18 -7.90 16.39
C SER A 66 1.46 -7.92 15.54
N VAL A 67 2.43 -8.74 15.93
CA VAL A 67 3.68 -8.95 15.15
C VAL A 67 3.37 -9.55 13.77
N LEU A 68 2.30 -10.32 13.65
CA LEU A 68 1.91 -11.00 12.41
C LEU A 68 1.23 -10.05 11.40
N SER A 69 0.52 -9.03 11.87
CA SER A 69 -0.29 -8.16 11.00
C SER A 69 0.51 -7.41 9.93
N PRO A 70 1.68 -6.81 10.21
CA PRO A 70 2.52 -6.22 9.17
C PRO A 70 2.94 -7.22 8.11
N LEU A 71 3.30 -8.45 8.51
CA LEU A 71 3.68 -9.52 7.58
C LEU A 71 2.50 -9.92 6.69
N LEU A 72 1.31 -10.13 7.27
CA LEU A 72 0.12 -10.46 6.49
C LEU A 72 -0.24 -9.37 5.48
N PHE A 73 -0.07 -8.11 5.87
CA PHE A 73 -0.34 -7.00 4.97
C PHE A 73 0.69 -6.92 3.83
N ILE A 74 1.98 -7.13 4.10
CA ILE A 74 3.03 -7.23 3.08
C ILE A 74 2.72 -8.39 2.10
N ILE A 75 2.27 -9.53 2.60
CA ILE A 75 1.86 -10.68 1.78
C ILE A 75 0.70 -10.31 0.85
N VAL A 76 -0.29 -9.56 1.34
CA VAL A 76 -1.40 -9.06 0.51
C VAL A 76 -0.89 -8.13 -0.59
N LEU A 77 -0.06 -7.15 -0.24
CA LEU A 77 0.49 -6.21 -1.22
C LEU A 77 1.38 -6.91 -2.25
N GLU A 78 2.20 -7.88 -1.83
CA GLU A 78 3.03 -8.68 -2.75
C GLU A 78 2.16 -9.48 -3.71
N ALA A 79 1.12 -10.16 -3.22
CA ALA A 79 0.21 -10.93 -4.06
C ALA A 79 -0.51 -10.03 -5.07
N LEU A 80 -0.99 -8.86 -4.64
CA LEU A 80 -1.63 -7.88 -5.52
C LEU A 80 -0.63 -7.31 -6.54
N SER A 81 0.58 -6.97 -6.10
CA SER A 81 1.58 -6.39 -6.99
C SER A 81 1.94 -7.32 -8.14
N ARG A 82 1.97 -8.64 -7.90
CA ARG A 82 2.23 -9.63 -8.96
C ARG A 82 1.19 -9.62 -10.08
N GLU A 83 -0.06 -9.27 -9.78
CA GLU A 83 -1.12 -9.13 -10.79
C GLU A 83 -0.93 -7.87 -11.67
N PHE A 84 -0.23 -6.86 -11.18
CA PHE A 84 -0.13 -5.55 -11.84
C PHE A 84 1.27 -5.23 -12.38
N ARG A 85 2.29 -5.98 -11.99
CA ARG A 85 3.66 -5.80 -12.47
C ARG A 85 3.76 -6.13 -13.95
N GLU A 86 4.31 -5.19 -14.71
CA GLU A 86 4.65 -5.36 -16.13
C GLU A 86 6.11 -4.93 -16.32
N GLY A 87 6.98 -5.88 -16.64
CA GLY A 87 8.39 -5.61 -16.91
C GLY A 87 9.24 -5.39 -15.65
N LEU A 88 10.19 -4.45 -15.73
CA LEU A 88 11.06 -4.10 -14.60
C LEU A 88 10.23 -3.49 -13.45
N PRO A 89 10.55 -3.84 -12.19
CA PRO A 89 9.83 -3.31 -11.05
C PRO A 89 10.08 -1.79 -10.96
N MET A 90 9.06 -1.02 -11.32
CA MET A 90 9.01 0.43 -11.16
C MET A 90 8.07 0.80 -10.00
N GLU A 91 7.89 -0.14 -9.08
CA GLU A 91 7.08 -0.02 -7.88
C GLU A 91 7.95 -0.28 -6.64
N LEU A 92 7.82 0.58 -5.64
CA LEU A 92 8.39 0.37 -4.31
C LEU A 92 7.25 0.18 -3.33
N LEU A 93 7.31 -0.91 -2.58
CA LEU A 93 6.35 -1.26 -1.53
C LEU A 93 7.08 -1.23 -0.19
N TYR A 94 6.58 -0.44 0.74
CA TYR A 94 7.07 -0.42 2.12
C TYR A 94 5.88 -0.29 3.08
N ALA A 95 5.57 -1.40 3.76
CA ALA A 95 4.38 -1.53 4.61
C ALA A 95 3.09 -1.19 3.83
N ASP A 96 2.42 -0.10 4.16
CA ASP A 96 1.22 0.43 3.50
C ASP A 96 1.54 1.53 2.46
N ASP A 97 2.80 1.93 2.34
CA ASP A 97 3.24 2.91 1.36
C ASP A 97 3.57 2.24 0.01
N LEU A 98 2.95 2.72 -1.05
CA LEU A 98 3.22 2.32 -2.42
C LEU A 98 3.77 3.51 -3.20
N VAL A 99 4.91 3.33 -3.86
CA VAL A 99 5.47 4.31 -4.80
C VAL A 99 5.47 3.73 -6.19
N LEU A 100 4.79 4.41 -7.11
CA LEU A 100 4.78 4.09 -8.53
C LEU A 100 5.72 5.04 -9.27
N MET A 101 6.52 4.49 -10.18
CA MET A 101 7.45 5.25 -11.02
C MET A 101 7.16 5.02 -12.50
N ALA A 102 7.35 6.06 -13.30
CA ALA A 102 7.29 5.99 -14.75
C ALA A 102 8.12 7.13 -15.37
N ASP A 103 8.49 6.96 -16.64
CA ASP A 103 9.29 7.92 -17.38
C ASP A 103 8.45 9.10 -17.90
N SER A 104 7.13 8.93 -18.06
CA SER A 104 6.20 9.99 -18.45
C SER A 104 5.02 10.10 -17.47
N GLU A 105 4.33 11.24 -17.52
CA GLU A 105 3.13 11.51 -16.72
C GLU A 105 1.98 10.60 -17.16
N GLU A 106 1.81 10.38 -18.46
CA GLU A 106 0.75 9.55 -19.04
C GLU A 106 0.88 8.11 -18.57
N LEU A 107 2.09 7.54 -18.64
CA LEU A 107 2.37 6.19 -18.14
C LEU A 107 2.19 6.07 -16.63
N LEU A 108 2.55 7.11 -15.89
CA LEU A 108 2.34 7.14 -14.44
C LEU A 108 0.85 7.11 -14.10
N MET A 109 0.05 7.90 -14.82
CA MET A 109 -1.41 7.94 -14.63
C MET A 109 -2.09 6.64 -15.01
N GLU A 110 -1.65 5.98 -16.06
CA GLU A 110 -2.14 4.66 -16.46
C GLU A 110 -1.85 3.62 -15.38
N LYS A 111 -0.59 3.55 -14.90
CA LYS A 111 -0.21 2.68 -13.78
C LYS A 111 -1.04 2.96 -12.54
N LEU A 112 -1.20 4.23 -12.17
CA LEU A 112 -1.96 4.63 -10.99
C LEU A 112 -3.44 4.18 -11.08
N ARG A 113 -4.08 4.33 -12.25
CA ARG A 113 -5.45 3.85 -12.47
C ARG A 113 -5.53 2.33 -12.37
N LYS A 114 -4.60 1.61 -12.98
CA LYS A 114 -4.55 0.13 -12.93
C LYS A 114 -4.43 -0.35 -11.48
N TRP A 115 -3.48 0.21 -10.73
CA TRP A 115 -3.28 -0.11 -9.31
C TRP A 115 -4.49 0.24 -8.46
N LYS A 116 -5.05 1.43 -8.63
CA LYS A 116 -6.25 1.85 -7.91
C LYS A 116 -7.40 0.88 -8.14
N THR A 117 -7.73 0.59 -9.41
CA THR A 117 -8.81 -0.32 -9.77
C THR A 117 -8.60 -1.71 -9.16
N GLY A 118 -7.39 -2.24 -9.25
CA GLY A 118 -7.07 -3.57 -8.72
C GLY A 118 -7.14 -3.63 -7.19
N MET A 119 -6.63 -2.63 -6.50
CA MET A 119 -6.71 -2.55 -5.03
C MET A 119 -8.16 -2.38 -4.57
N GLU A 120 -8.94 -1.51 -5.21
CA GLU A 120 -10.33 -1.25 -4.85
C GLU A 120 -11.22 -2.48 -5.13
N ALA A 121 -10.95 -3.24 -6.17
CA ALA A 121 -11.61 -4.53 -6.43
C ALA A 121 -11.37 -5.57 -5.33
N LYS A 122 -10.27 -5.45 -4.59
CA LYS A 122 -9.95 -6.29 -3.41
C LYS A 122 -10.32 -5.63 -2.08
N GLY A 123 -11.05 -4.51 -2.10
CA GLY A 123 -11.53 -3.83 -0.89
C GLY A 123 -10.53 -2.87 -0.22
N LEU A 124 -9.37 -2.63 -0.82
CA LEU A 124 -8.39 -1.64 -0.37
C LEU A 124 -8.65 -0.32 -1.08
N ARG A 125 -8.90 0.76 -0.32
CA ARG A 125 -9.19 2.07 -0.90
C ARG A 125 -7.95 2.95 -0.96
N VAL A 126 -7.75 3.58 -2.11
CA VAL A 126 -6.71 4.61 -2.29
C VAL A 126 -7.22 5.94 -1.75
N ASN A 127 -6.41 6.58 -0.90
CA ASN A 127 -6.68 7.91 -0.36
C ASN A 127 -6.23 8.98 -1.36
N ALA A 128 -7.14 9.45 -2.19
CA ALA A 128 -6.86 10.47 -3.19
C ALA A 128 -6.32 11.78 -2.58
N GLY A 129 -6.81 12.17 -1.40
CA GLY A 129 -6.40 13.41 -0.73
C GLY A 129 -4.97 13.39 -0.20
N LYS A 130 -4.44 12.21 0.13
CA LYS A 130 -3.07 12.04 0.61
C LYS A 130 -2.09 11.54 -0.47
N THR A 131 -2.59 10.94 -1.54
CA THR A 131 -1.77 10.52 -2.68
C THR A 131 -1.12 11.75 -3.33
N LYS A 132 0.20 11.67 -3.56
CA LYS A 132 0.98 12.79 -4.09
C LYS A 132 1.78 12.37 -5.31
N VAL A 133 1.87 13.26 -6.29
CA VAL A 133 2.71 13.07 -7.48
C VAL A 133 3.92 14.00 -7.40
N MET A 134 5.09 13.45 -7.71
CA MET A 134 6.35 14.18 -7.78
C MET A 134 6.96 14.01 -9.17
N GLN A 135 7.29 15.12 -9.81
CA GLN A 135 8.03 15.14 -11.07
C GLN A 135 9.50 15.44 -10.80
N CYS A 136 10.39 14.54 -11.22
CA CYS A 136 11.83 14.76 -11.20
C CYS A 136 12.28 15.13 -12.63
N ARG A 137 12.94 16.27 -12.79
CA ARG A 137 13.61 16.64 -14.04
C ARG A 137 15.11 16.35 -13.88
N VAL A 138 15.65 15.52 -14.76
CA VAL A 138 17.10 15.35 -14.86
C VAL A 138 17.61 16.53 -15.67
N SER A 139 18.28 17.48 -15.03
CA SER A 139 19.06 18.49 -15.73
C SER A 139 20.25 17.77 -16.36
N ARG A 140 20.37 17.76 -17.69
CA ARG A 140 21.62 17.35 -18.34
C ARG A 140 22.67 18.37 -17.92
N PHE A 141 23.62 17.93 -17.10
CA PHE A 141 24.82 18.71 -16.86
C PHE A 141 25.59 18.82 -18.18
N GLN A 142 25.70 20.03 -18.73
CA GLN A 142 26.82 20.32 -19.58
C GLN A 142 28.05 20.30 -18.67
N SER A 143 28.98 19.43 -18.97
CA SER A 143 30.28 19.34 -18.31
C SER A 143 31.08 20.59 -18.59
N GLU A 144 30.99 21.60 -17.73
CA GLU A 144 32.01 22.58 -17.53
C GLU A 144 32.64 22.34 -16.16
N ASP A 145 33.93 22.12 -16.25
CA ASP A 145 34.89 21.73 -15.24
C ASP A 145 34.89 22.71 -14.06
N SER A 146 34.30 22.28 -12.93
CA SER A 146 34.61 22.83 -11.60
C SER A 146 34.07 21.92 -10.50
N GLY A 147 35.01 21.39 -9.71
CA GLY A 147 34.90 20.33 -8.72
C GLY A 147 33.99 20.54 -7.52
N GLU A 148 32.70 20.68 -7.71
CA GLU A 148 31.69 20.55 -6.67
C GLU A 148 30.50 19.77 -7.21
N HIS A 149 30.17 18.66 -6.56
CA HIS A 149 28.98 17.86 -6.85
C HIS A 149 27.72 18.57 -6.30
N PRO A 150 26.90 19.24 -7.11
CA PRO A 150 25.58 19.65 -6.65
C PRO A 150 24.61 18.48 -6.84
N CYS A 151 24.14 17.92 -5.75
CA CYS A 151 22.96 17.09 -5.73
C CYS A 151 21.80 17.84 -6.43
N GLY A 152 21.34 17.34 -7.58
CA GLY A 152 20.26 17.95 -8.35
C GLY A 152 18.99 18.05 -7.50
N VAL A 153 18.60 19.27 -7.19
CA VAL A 153 17.46 19.59 -6.34
C VAL A 153 16.17 19.15 -7.02
N CYS A 154 15.53 18.12 -6.47
CA CYS A 154 14.14 17.83 -6.78
C CYS A 154 13.28 19.04 -6.37
N ARG A 155 12.79 19.83 -7.31
CA ARG A 155 11.81 20.87 -7.01
C ARG A 155 10.48 20.17 -6.71
N LYS A 156 9.98 20.32 -5.47
CA LYS A 156 8.62 19.97 -5.08
C LYS A 156 7.63 20.83 -5.87
N GLY A 157 7.19 20.36 -7.01
CA GLY A 157 5.99 20.85 -7.65
C GLY A 157 4.80 20.22 -6.93
N VAL A 158 4.33 20.81 -5.83
CA VAL A 158 3.06 20.44 -5.22
C VAL A 158 1.96 21.05 -6.08
N GLY A 159 1.65 20.44 -7.21
CA GLY A 159 0.41 20.69 -7.92
C GLY A 159 -0.73 20.05 -7.11
N LYS A 160 -1.56 20.88 -6.49
CA LYS A 160 -2.88 20.47 -6.03
C LYS A 160 -3.77 20.24 -7.26
N ASN A 161 -3.62 19.14 -7.93
CA ASN A 161 -4.63 18.66 -8.85
C ASN A 161 -5.19 17.37 -8.27
N SER A 162 -6.48 17.37 -8.00
CA SER A 162 -7.26 16.17 -7.71
C SER A 162 -7.23 15.31 -8.98
N ILE A 163 -6.28 14.38 -9.02
CA ILE A 163 -5.96 13.55 -10.20
C ILE A 163 -6.72 12.21 -10.13
N LEU A 164 -7.53 11.99 -9.11
CA LEU A 164 -8.31 10.75 -8.89
C LEU A 164 -9.80 11.02 -8.86
#